data_350f1abc6cc9bf44e31d0c7843495a59
#
_entry.id   350f1abc6cc9bf44e31d0c7843495a59
#
_cell.length_a   1.000
_cell.length_b   1.000
_cell.length_c   1.000
_cell.angle_alpha   90.00
_cell.angle_beta   90.00
_cell.angle_gamma   90.00
#
_symmetry.space_group_name_H-M   'P 1'
#
loop_
_entity.id
_entity.type
_entity.pdbx_description
1 polymer ?
#
loop_
_entity_poly.entity_id
_entity_poly.type
_entity_poly.pdbx_seq_one_letter_code
_entity_poly.pdbx_strand_id
1 'polypeptide(L)'
;MPEAFASTVIPARATTVWRVVRDFGGLATWQPAVADCVQSDTEAPDRVGCVRTLSMTDGKTVVESLLALDDHTRSLTYGIVSSPYPVHSYRATLRVLPVTTTDETFVSWSVAFDCDRSDTDELTKTFQTVIFAAGLRGLADHCHTP
;
A
#
# COMPACT_ATOMS: atom_id res chain seq x y z
N MET A 1 -10.86 6.38 -16.22
CA MET A 1 -10.28 5.35 -15.35
C MET A 1 -10.56 5.71 -13.91
N PRO A 2 -11.27 4.87 -13.17
CA PRO A 2 -11.59 5.17 -11.77
C PRO A 2 -10.34 5.29 -10.90
N GLU A 3 -10.46 6.09 -9.85
CA GLU A 3 -9.39 6.31 -8.88
C GLU A 3 -9.95 6.24 -7.47
N ALA A 4 -9.13 5.76 -6.54
CA ALA A 4 -9.40 5.83 -5.11
C ALA A 4 -8.18 6.45 -4.42
N PHE A 5 -8.43 7.13 -3.31
CA PHE A 5 -7.39 7.88 -2.61
C PHE A 5 -7.69 7.95 -1.13
N ALA A 6 -6.64 7.82 -0.33
CA ALA A 6 -6.68 8.11 1.10
C ALA A 6 -5.35 8.73 1.51
N SER A 7 -5.37 9.53 2.56
CA SER A 7 -4.16 10.15 3.10
C SER A 7 -4.27 10.33 4.61
N THR A 8 -3.13 10.51 5.24
CA THR A 8 -3.05 10.76 6.68
C THR A 8 -1.77 11.54 7.02
N VAL A 9 -1.75 12.14 8.20
CA VAL A 9 -0.54 12.70 8.79
C VAL A 9 -0.13 11.83 9.97
N ILE A 10 1.15 11.45 10.00
CA ILE A 10 1.71 10.57 11.02
C ILE A 10 2.70 11.38 11.86
N PRO A 11 2.62 11.37 13.21
CA PRO A 11 3.54 12.09 14.07
C PRO A 11 4.88 11.34 14.24
N ALA A 12 5.55 11.08 13.13
CA ALA A 12 6.84 10.44 13.04
C ALA A 12 7.59 11.04 11.85
N ARG A 13 8.93 10.93 11.85
CA ARG A 13 9.76 11.46 10.77
C ARG A 13 9.57 10.70 9.47
N ALA A 14 9.69 11.37 8.36
CA ALA A 14 9.54 10.78 7.02
C ALA A 14 10.49 9.60 6.79
N THR A 15 11.72 9.68 7.29
CA THR A 15 12.69 8.58 7.18
C THR A 15 12.24 7.33 7.94
N THR A 16 11.61 7.50 9.10
CA THR A 16 11.08 6.39 9.90
C THR A 16 9.90 5.74 9.19
N VAL A 17 8.96 6.56 8.71
CA VAL A 17 7.77 6.07 8.00
C VAL A 17 8.17 5.39 6.69
N TRP A 18 9.07 6.00 5.93
CA TRP A 18 9.51 5.43 4.65
C TRP A 18 10.21 4.08 4.82
N ARG A 19 11.00 3.91 5.87
CA ARG A 19 11.65 2.62 6.15
C ARG A 19 10.62 1.49 6.28
N VAL A 20 9.48 1.77 6.90
CA VAL A 20 8.38 0.81 7.05
C VAL A 20 7.68 0.58 5.72
N VAL A 21 7.32 1.65 5.01
CA VAL A 21 6.57 1.58 3.74
C VAL A 21 7.38 0.88 2.65
N ARG A 22 8.68 1.18 2.54
CA ARG A 22 9.52 0.61 1.49
C ARG A 22 9.77 -0.90 1.62
N ASP A 23 9.53 -1.47 2.78
CA ASP A 23 9.64 -2.91 3.02
C ASP A 23 8.42 -3.61 2.39
N PHE A 24 8.56 -3.96 1.12
CA PHE A 24 7.47 -4.53 0.32
C PHE A 24 6.94 -5.84 0.90
N GLY A 25 7.82 -6.68 1.45
CA GLY A 25 7.45 -7.93 2.10
C GLY A 25 6.92 -7.78 3.52
N GLY A 26 7.00 -6.59 4.11
CA GLY A 26 6.61 -6.32 5.49
C GLY A 26 5.18 -5.82 5.67
N LEU A 27 4.34 -5.90 4.67
CA LEU A 27 2.99 -5.31 4.70
C LEU A 27 2.13 -5.84 5.85
N ALA A 28 2.28 -7.10 6.21
CA ALA A 28 1.51 -7.72 7.30
C ALA A 28 1.83 -7.11 8.68
N THR A 29 2.96 -6.43 8.82
CA THR A 29 3.34 -5.82 10.11
C THR A 29 2.51 -4.60 10.46
N TRP A 30 1.91 -3.93 9.48
CA TRP A 30 1.19 -2.69 9.73
C TRP A 30 -0.19 -2.60 9.06
N GLN A 31 -0.48 -3.42 8.04
CA GLN A 31 -1.79 -3.39 7.34
C GLN A 31 -2.75 -4.37 8.02
N PRO A 32 -3.81 -3.87 8.71
CA PRO A 32 -4.72 -4.74 9.47
C PRO A 32 -5.48 -5.76 8.61
N ALA A 33 -5.71 -5.45 7.33
CA ALA A 33 -6.42 -6.35 6.43
C ALA A 33 -5.58 -7.55 5.98
N VAL A 34 -4.27 -7.54 6.24
CA VAL A 34 -3.32 -8.56 5.79
C VAL A 34 -2.88 -9.41 6.97
N ALA A 35 -3.19 -10.70 6.95
CA ALA A 35 -2.78 -11.65 7.98
C ALA A 35 -1.34 -12.14 7.80
N ASP A 36 -0.91 -12.34 6.55
CA ASP A 36 0.43 -12.81 6.22
C ASP A 36 0.87 -12.28 4.86
N CYS A 37 2.18 -12.11 4.71
CA CYS A 37 2.79 -11.63 3.47
C CYS A 37 4.06 -12.43 3.20
N VAL A 38 4.10 -13.12 2.05
CA VAL A 38 5.26 -13.90 1.62
C VAL A 38 5.81 -13.30 0.33
N GLN A 39 7.09 -12.96 0.35
CA GLN A 39 7.78 -12.36 -0.80
C GLN A 39 8.55 -13.42 -1.57
N SER A 40 8.49 -13.36 -2.91
CA SER A 40 9.11 -14.37 -3.79
C SER A 40 10.62 -14.30 -3.85
N ASP A 41 11.21 -13.10 -3.70
CA ASP A 41 12.65 -12.90 -3.79
C ASP A 41 13.17 -12.26 -2.49
N THR A 42 13.69 -13.10 -1.58
CA THR A 42 14.22 -12.65 -0.29
C THR A 42 15.66 -12.13 -0.39
N GLU A 43 16.37 -12.40 -1.49
CA GLU A 43 17.73 -11.91 -1.71
C GLU A 43 17.76 -10.48 -2.23
N ALA A 44 16.72 -10.09 -3.00
CA ALA A 44 16.56 -8.75 -3.52
C ALA A 44 15.12 -8.27 -3.29
N PRO A 45 14.73 -8.01 -2.03
CA PRO A 45 13.33 -7.74 -1.66
C PRO A 45 12.80 -6.41 -2.19
N ASP A 46 13.67 -5.51 -2.63
CA ASP A 46 13.32 -4.21 -3.20
C ASP A 46 13.48 -4.16 -4.73
N ARG A 47 13.67 -5.31 -5.37
CA ARG A 47 13.81 -5.37 -6.83
C ARG A 47 12.44 -5.16 -7.50
N VAL A 48 12.41 -4.29 -8.50
CA VAL A 48 11.24 -4.16 -9.40
C VAL A 48 10.98 -5.51 -10.08
N GLY A 49 9.73 -5.93 -10.06
CA GLY A 49 9.30 -7.25 -10.55
C GLY A 49 9.17 -8.31 -9.46
N CYS A 50 9.67 -8.07 -8.25
CA CYS A 50 9.44 -9.01 -7.16
C CYS A 50 7.95 -9.06 -6.81
N VAL A 51 7.51 -10.22 -6.29
CA VAL A 51 6.10 -10.52 -6.06
C VAL A 51 5.89 -10.79 -4.58
N ARG A 52 4.79 -10.29 -4.04
CA ARG A 52 4.33 -10.65 -2.70
C ARG A 52 2.97 -11.31 -2.77
N THR A 53 2.78 -12.33 -1.96
CA THR A 53 1.50 -13.02 -1.82
C THR A 53 0.91 -12.68 -0.47
N LEU A 54 -0.27 -12.06 -0.49
CA LEU A 54 -0.97 -11.61 0.71
C LEU A 54 -2.07 -12.60 1.05
N SER A 55 -2.06 -13.08 2.30
CA SER A 55 -3.20 -13.79 2.88
C SER A 55 -4.00 -12.77 3.67
N MET A 56 -5.21 -12.45 3.20
CA MET A 56 -6.06 -11.45 3.82
C MET A 56 -6.79 -12.04 5.02
N THR A 57 -7.17 -11.19 5.96
CA THR A 57 -7.90 -11.61 7.17
C THR A 57 -9.27 -12.20 6.86
N ASP A 58 -9.87 -11.89 5.71
CA ASP A 58 -11.14 -12.46 5.26
C ASP A 58 -10.98 -13.80 4.52
N GLY A 59 -9.76 -14.34 4.44
CA GLY A 59 -9.46 -15.61 3.78
C GLY A 59 -9.12 -15.51 2.30
N LYS A 60 -9.19 -14.32 1.72
CA LYS A 60 -8.84 -14.11 0.31
C LYS A 60 -7.31 -14.02 0.13
N THR A 61 -6.87 -14.31 -1.09
CA THR A 61 -5.45 -14.21 -1.48
C THR A 61 -5.29 -13.15 -2.55
N VAL A 62 -4.31 -12.26 -2.37
CA VAL A 62 -3.96 -11.22 -3.33
C VAL A 62 -2.47 -11.35 -3.65
N VAL A 63 -2.13 -11.36 -4.94
CA VAL A 63 -0.75 -11.42 -5.41
C VAL A 63 -0.42 -10.10 -6.09
N GLU A 64 0.65 -9.45 -5.64
CA GLU A 64 1.04 -8.13 -6.13
C GLU A 64 2.50 -8.13 -6.57
N SER A 65 2.83 -7.28 -7.53
CA SER A 65 4.20 -7.10 -7.99
C SER A 65 4.67 -5.67 -7.79
N LEU A 66 5.93 -5.51 -7.43
CA LEU A 66 6.56 -4.20 -7.29
C LEU A 66 6.86 -3.65 -8.69
N LEU A 67 6.30 -2.48 -9.00
CA LEU A 67 6.45 -1.83 -10.30
C LEU A 67 7.49 -0.71 -10.26
N ALA A 68 7.61 0.00 -9.14
CA ALA A 68 8.59 1.08 -8.97
C ALA A 68 8.87 1.29 -7.48
N LEU A 69 10.11 1.65 -7.17
CA LEU A 69 10.53 2.04 -5.83
C LEU A 69 11.55 3.16 -5.98
N ASP A 70 11.32 4.29 -5.33
CA ASP A 70 12.21 5.44 -5.39
C ASP A 70 12.46 5.96 -3.97
N ASP A 71 13.66 5.74 -3.47
CA ASP A 71 14.07 6.17 -2.14
C ASP A 71 14.28 7.69 -2.05
N HIS A 72 14.52 8.34 -3.18
CA HIS A 72 14.71 9.79 -3.20
C HIS A 72 13.40 10.55 -3.02
N THR A 73 12.38 10.18 -3.79
CA THR A 73 11.04 10.77 -3.70
C THR A 73 10.17 10.09 -2.66
N ARG A 74 10.62 8.98 -2.09
CA ARG A 74 9.89 8.14 -1.15
C ARG A 74 8.53 7.73 -1.70
N SER A 75 8.57 7.04 -2.83
CA SER A 75 7.37 6.50 -3.48
C SER A 75 7.55 5.04 -3.84
N LEU A 76 6.46 4.29 -3.75
CA LEU A 76 6.42 2.86 -4.08
C LEU A 76 5.14 2.61 -4.86
N THR A 77 5.28 1.96 -6.02
CA THR A 77 4.16 1.62 -6.90
C THR A 77 4.11 0.10 -7.10
N TYR A 78 2.91 -0.45 -7.03
CA TYR A 78 2.70 -1.89 -7.24
C TYR A 78 1.45 -2.12 -8.06
N GLY A 79 1.38 -3.31 -8.66
CA GLY A 79 0.22 -3.77 -9.41
C GLY A 79 -0.30 -5.09 -8.87
N ILE A 80 -1.49 -5.47 -9.30
CA ILE A 80 -2.08 -6.76 -8.97
C ILE A 80 -1.72 -7.77 -10.07
N VAL A 81 -1.18 -8.92 -9.67
CA VAL A 81 -0.96 -10.08 -10.53
C VAL A 81 -2.21 -10.96 -10.52
N SER A 82 -2.78 -11.17 -9.33
CA SER A 82 -3.97 -12.01 -9.15
C SER A 82 -4.72 -11.55 -7.90
N SER A 83 -6.04 -11.45 -8.01
CA SER A 83 -6.87 -11.09 -6.86
C SER A 83 -8.32 -11.50 -7.09
N PRO A 84 -9.16 -11.55 -6.02
CA PRO A 84 -10.59 -11.75 -6.15
C PRO A 84 -11.33 -10.48 -6.60
N TYR A 85 -10.65 -9.33 -6.64
CA TYR A 85 -11.28 -8.08 -7.09
C TYR A 85 -11.47 -8.10 -8.61
N PRO A 86 -12.66 -7.76 -9.11
CA PRO A 86 -12.94 -7.78 -10.55
C PRO A 86 -12.36 -6.54 -11.27
N VAL A 87 -11.04 -6.41 -11.23
CA VAL A 87 -10.31 -5.34 -11.92
C VAL A 87 -9.62 -5.88 -13.17
N HIS A 88 -9.58 -5.08 -14.23
CA HIS A 88 -8.85 -5.38 -15.47
C HIS A 88 -7.43 -4.86 -15.39
N SER A 89 -7.22 -3.76 -14.67
CA SER A 89 -5.90 -3.20 -14.36
C SER A 89 -5.95 -2.54 -13.00
N TYR A 90 -4.78 -2.46 -12.36
CA TYR A 90 -4.66 -1.90 -11.02
C TYR A 90 -3.23 -1.41 -10.82
N ARG A 91 -3.07 -0.14 -10.49
CA ARG A 91 -1.76 0.45 -10.23
C ARG A 91 -1.88 1.39 -9.03
N ALA A 92 -1.29 1.01 -7.92
CA ALA A 92 -1.37 1.75 -6.66
C ALA A 92 -0.02 2.36 -6.30
N THR A 93 -0.05 3.54 -5.68
CA THR A 93 1.16 4.25 -5.26
C THR A 93 1.00 4.72 -3.82
N LEU A 94 2.02 4.42 -3.01
CA LEU A 94 2.23 4.99 -1.69
C LEU A 94 3.29 6.08 -1.79
N ARG A 95 3.02 7.26 -1.25
CA ARG A 95 3.97 8.38 -1.21
C ARG A 95 4.12 8.86 0.21
N VAL A 96 5.36 9.12 0.59
CA VAL A 96 5.74 9.59 1.92
C VAL A 96 6.42 10.94 1.77
N LEU A 97 5.81 12.00 2.33
CA LEU A 97 6.30 13.36 2.21
C LEU A 97 6.51 13.97 3.61
N PRO A 98 7.66 14.60 3.86
CA PRO A 98 7.85 15.30 5.13
C PRO A 98 6.98 16.55 5.20
N VAL A 99 6.35 16.75 6.36
CA VAL A 99 5.74 18.04 6.72
C VAL A 99 6.81 18.82 7.48
N THR A 100 7.53 19.68 6.73
CA THR A 100 8.80 20.25 7.21
C THR A 100 8.65 21.20 8.38
N THR A 101 7.47 21.82 8.54
CA THR A 101 7.22 22.79 9.63
C THR A 101 6.96 22.12 10.98
N THR A 102 6.59 20.86 10.99
CA THR A 102 6.22 20.12 12.23
C THR A 102 7.05 18.86 12.43
N ASP A 103 7.86 18.47 11.44
CA ASP A 103 8.61 17.20 11.41
C ASP A 103 7.70 15.96 11.46
N GLU A 104 6.45 16.14 11.05
CA GLU A 104 5.50 15.06 10.82
C GLU A 104 5.61 14.54 9.40
N THR A 105 4.83 13.52 9.07
CA THR A 105 4.86 12.90 7.74
C THR A 105 3.46 12.83 7.14
N PHE A 106 3.33 13.32 5.91
CA PHE A 106 2.13 13.13 5.10
C PHE A 106 2.30 11.87 4.26
N VAL A 107 1.34 10.95 4.36
CA VAL A 107 1.32 9.72 3.55
C VAL A 107 0.05 9.69 2.73
N SER A 108 0.21 9.46 1.43
CA SER A 108 -0.92 9.25 0.52
C SER A 108 -0.86 7.85 -0.09
N TRP A 109 -2.03 7.26 -0.29
CA TRP A 109 -2.18 5.97 -0.95
C TRP A 109 -3.26 6.13 -2.00
N SER A 110 -2.89 5.91 -3.26
CA SER A 110 -3.79 6.12 -4.40
C SER A 110 -3.75 4.91 -5.32
N VAL A 111 -4.82 4.72 -6.08
CA VAL A 111 -4.88 3.70 -7.11
C VAL A 111 -5.63 4.24 -8.32
N ALA A 112 -5.12 3.92 -9.50
CA ALA A 112 -5.84 4.00 -10.76
C ALA A 112 -6.15 2.58 -11.19
N PHE A 113 -7.42 2.27 -11.47
CA PHE A 113 -7.82 0.92 -11.83
C PHE A 113 -8.87 0.96 -12.94
N ASP A 114 -9.04 -0.17 -13.61
CA ASP A 114 -10.08 -0.36 -14.59
C ASP A 114 -10.93 -1.57 -14.20
N CYS A 115 -12.23 -1.47 -14.41
CA CYS A 115 -13.19 -2.50 -14.08
C CYS A 115 -14.46 -2.30 -14.89
N ASP A 116 -15.38 -3.24 -14.80
CA ASP A 116 -16.71 -3.05 -15.35
C ASP A 116 -17.42 -1.90 -14.64
N ARG A 117 -18.20 -1.12 -15.38
CA ARG A 117 -18.89 0.07 -14.84
C ARG A 117 -19.74 -0.27 -13.62
N SER A 118 -20.37 -1.44 -13.62
CA SER A 118 -21.23 -1.90 -12.52
C SER A 118 -20.46 -2.13 -11.22
N ASP A 119 -19.14 -2.30 -11.27
CA ASP A 119 -18.30 -2.58 -10.10
C ASP A 119 -17.59 -1.33 -9.56
N THR A 120 -17.63 -0.21 -10.29
CA THR A 120 -16.82 0.97 -10.01
C THR A 120 -17.05 1.53 -8.61
N ASP A 121 -18.30 1.77 -8.22
CA ASP A 121 -18.61 2.42 -6.94
C ASP A 121 -18.22 1.55 -5.75
N GLU A 122 -18.51 0.25 -5.82
CA GLU A 122 -18.18 -0.68 -4.75
C GLU A 122 -16.67 -0.85 -4.60
N LEU A 123 -15.95 -1.01 -5.71
CA LEU A 123 -14.50 -1.15 -5.68
C LEU A 123 -13.81 0.13 -5.19
N THR A 124 -14.25 1.30 -5.66
CA THR A 124 -13.71 2.58 -5.19
C THR A 124 -13.84 2.70 -3.67
N LYS A 125 -15.02 2.39 -3.15
CA LYS A 125 -15.28 2.45 -1.70
C LYS A 125 -14.42 1.44 -0.95
N THR A 126 -14.32 0.21 -1.44
CA THR A 126 -13.51 -0.85 -0.80
C THR A 126 -12.04 -0.45 -0.74
N PHE A 127 -11.46 -0.01 -1.86
CA PHE A 127 -10.06 0.39 -1.88
C PHE A 127 -9.80 1.60 -0.98
N GLN A 128 -10.66 2.59 -1.01
CA GLN A 128 -10.47 3.81 -0.24
C GLN A 128 -10.61 3.60 1.26
N THR A 129 -11.59 2.81 1.70
CA THR A 129 -11.92 2.68 3.13
C THR A 129 -11.33 1.42 3.78
N VAL A 130 -11.55 0.25 3.19
CA VAL A 130 -11.15 -1.03 3.80
C VAL A 130 -9.65 -1.28 3.64
N ILE A 131 -9.07 -0.88 2.51
CA ILE A 131 -7.65 -1.12 2.22
C ILE A 131 -6.81 0.09 2.59
N PHE A 132 -7.08 1.26 2.00
CA PHE A 132 -6.17 2.41 2.13
C PHE A 132 -6.35 3.14 3.46
N ALA A 133 -7.55 3.61 3.78
CA ALA A 133 -7.75 4.37 5.00
C ALA A 133 -7.46 3.53 6.25
N ALA A 134 -7.93 2.30 6.30
CA ALA A 134 -7.64 1.38 7.40
C ALA A 134 -6.15 1.04 7.47
N GLY A 135 -5.51 0.84 6.31
CA GLY A 135 -4.08 0.59 6.23
C GLY A 135 -3.25 1.76 6.73
N LEU A 136 -3.61 2.99 6.36
CA LEU A 136 -2.91 4.19 6.81
C LEU A 136 -3.05 4.39 8.33
N ARG A 137 -4.20 4.06 8.92
CA ARG A 137 -4.34 4.05 10.38
C ARG A 137 -3.43 3.01 11.02
N GLY A 138 -3.33 1.82 10.45
CA GLY A 138 -2.41 0.78 10.91
C GLY A 138 -0.96 1.22 10.80
N LEU A 139 -0.59 1.90 9.73
CA LEU A 139 0.75 2.45 9.54
C LEU A 139 1.06 3.51 10.62
N ALA A 140 0.13 4.41 10.88
CA ALA A 140 0.29 5.43 11.91
C ALA A 140 0.49 4.79 13.29
N ASP A 141 -0.31 3.80 13.64
CA ASP A 141 -0.18 3.07 14.90
C ASP A 141 1.19 2.37 15.01
N HIS A 142 1.64 1.76 13.94
CA HIS A 142 2.93 1.06 13.89
C HIS A 142 4.11 2.04 14.07
N CYS A 143 4.06 3.20 13.42
CA CYS A 143 5.13 4.21 13.48
C CYS A 143 5.09 5.04 14.76
N HIS A 144 3.97 5.07 15.48
CA HIS A 144 3.81 5.83 16.73
C HIS A 144 4.40 5.10 17.94
N THR A 145 4.73 3.83 17.82
CA THR A 145 5.32 3.03 18.90
C THR A 145 6.69 3.60 19.26
N PRO A 146 6.92 3.95 20.54
CA PRO A 146 8.22 4.50 20.98
C PRO A 146 9.37 3.51 20.81
#